data_25c2dc4d0dbab1df8aced6d3ab262699
#
_entry.id   25c2dc4d0dbab1df8aced6d3ab262699
#
_cell.length_a   1.000
_cell.length_b   1.000
_cell.length_c   1.000
_cell.angle_alpha   90.00
_cell.angle_beta   90.00
_cell.angle_gamma   90.00
#
_symmetry.space_group_name_H-M   'P 1'
#
loop_
_entity.id
_entity.type
_entity.pdbx_description
1 polymer ?
#
loop_
_entity_poly.entity_id
_entity_poly.type
_entity_poly.pdbx_seq_one_letter_code
_entity_poly.pdbx_strand_id
1 'polypeptide(L)'
;MNRYDETMKVIFLDIDGVLNSSKTVDRNFDYPELDPRNFAVLQKIVNKTGAVLVLISSWKDDWLNEDGTVSRSQEMIRYQLNQFGLDIYDHTADMTYNRGEGIINWLNVHAAESWCVLDDEIFPDYEQLQIVEKLVKTSYMDGLTDDCVNEVILKLMG
;
A
#
# COMPACT_ATOMS: atom_id res chain seq x y z
N MET A 1 10.54 -14.19 -25.26
CA MET A 1 10.59 -13.27 -24.13
C MET A 1 10.17 -13.99 -22.87
N ASN A 2 11.01 -13.97 -21.87
CA ASN A 2 10.75 -14.68 -20.63
C ASN A 2 9.76 -13.87 -19.79
N ARG A 3 8.71 -14.51 -19.24
CA ARG A 3 7.72 -13.85 -18.39
C ARG A 3 8.35 -13.18 -17.14
N TYR A 4 9.57 -13.58 -16.81
CA TYR A 4 10.27 -13.07 -15.64
C TYR A 4 10.93 -11.69 -15.88
N ASP A 5 10.92 -11.21 -17.14
CA ASP A 5 11.51 -9.94 -17.51
C ASP A 5 10.50 -8.80 -17.58
N GLU A 6 9.22 -9.07 -17.29
CA GLU A 6 8.22 -8.02 -17.24
C GLU A 6 8.43 -7.15 -16.01
N THR A 7 8.74 -5.88 -16.25
CA THR A 7 8.82 -4.88 -15.20
C THR A 7 7.44 -4.40 -14.83
N MET A 8 7.29 -3.98 -13.59
CA MET A 8 6.00 -3.54 -13.07
C MET A 8 6.13 -2.17 -12.40
N LYS A 9 5.02 -1.45 -12.36
CA LYS A 9 4.88 -0.26 -11.53
C LYS A 9 4.36 -0.71 -10.17
N VAL A 10 4.94 -0.20 -9.09
CA VAL A 10 4.67 -0.68 -7.74
C VAL A 10 4.23 0.46 -6.83
N ILE A 11 3.14 0.23 -6.11
CA ILE A 11 2.73 1.08 -5.00
C ILE A 11 2.96 0.29 -3.71
N PHE A 12 3.89 0.76 -2.89
CA PHE A 12 4.07 0.25 -1.53
C PHE A 12 3.02 0.92 -0.65
N LEU A 13 2.11 0.14 -0.13
CA LEU A 13 0.84 0.60 0.43
C LEU A 13 0.77 0.39 1.93
N ASP A 14 0.61 1.47 2.69
CA ASP A 14 0.21 1.43 4.08
C ASP A 14 -1.33 1.41 4.19
N ILE A 15 -1.84 1.06 5.33
CA ILE A 15 -3.28 0.97 5.59
C ILE A 15 -3.75 2.12 6.47
N ASP A 16 -3.25 2.19 7.71
CA ASP A 16 -3.69 3.22 8.66
C ASP A 16 -3.20 4.59 8.22
N GLY A 17 -4.10 5.53 8.09
CA GLY A 17 -3.80 6.88 7.59
C GLY A 17 -3.72 6.95 6.06
N VAL A 18 -4.00 5.86 5.34
CA VAL A 18 -4.07 5.81 3.87
C VAL A 18 -5.44 5.32 3.43
N LEU A 19 -5.84 4.13 3.86
CA LEU A 19 -7.13 3.51 3.53
C LEU A 19 -8.15 3.65 4.67
N ASN A 20 -7.82 4.45 5.64
CA ASN A 20 -8.70 4.94 6.70
C ASN A 20 -8.14 6.27 7.22
N SER A 21 -8.90 6.95 8.06
CA SER A 21 -8.50 8.24 8.62
C SER A 21 -9.27 8.51 9.91
N SER A 22 -8.99 9.65 10.54
CA SER A 22 -9.77 10.11 11.70
C SER A 22 -11.24 10.38 11.36
N LYS A 23 -11.55 10.52 10.06
CA LYS A 23 -12.93 10.73 9.56
C LYS A 23 -13.64 9.44 9.20
N THR A 24 -12.96 8.31 9.29
CA THR A 24 -13.57 7.01 9.03
C THR A 24 -14.61 6.75 10.11
N VAL A 25 -15.86 6.59 9.67
CA VAL A 25 -16.98 6.34 10.55
C VAL A 25 -17.27 4.84 10.53
N ASP A 26 -17.45 4.27 11.70
CA ASP A 26 -17.86 2.89 11.83
C ASP A 26 -19.27 2.71 11.25
N ARG A 27 -19.33 2.44 9.96
CA ARG A 27 -20.57 2.20 9.21
C ARG A 27 -20.73 0.75 8.81
N ASN A 28 -19.68 -0.03 9.01
CA ASN A 28 -19.67 -1.44 8.67
C ASN A 28 -19.21 -2.20 9.90
N PHE A 29 -20.15 -2.88 10.56
CA PHE A 29 -19.87 -3.65 11.77
C PHE A 29 -18.86 -4.78 11.52
N ASP A 30 -18.70 -5.21 10.26
CA ASP A 30 -17.73 -6.25 9.91
C ASP A 30 -16.33 -5.69 9.77
N TYR A 31 -16.18 -4.47 9.19
CA TYR A 31 -14.88 -3.89 8.87
C TYR A 31 -14.85 -2.38 9.17
N PRO A 32 -14.98 -1.99 10.44
CA PRO A 32 -15.10 -0.57 10.81
C PRO A 32 -13.83 0.24 10.58
N GLU A 33 -12.69 -0.44 10.41
CA GLU A 33 -11.38 0.20 10.31
C GLU A 33 -11.01 0.65 8.90
N LEU A 34 -11.85 0.38 7.91
CA LEU A 34 -11.55 0.69 6.50
C LEU A 34 -12.56 1.67 5.92
N ASP A 35 -12.10 2.59 5.09
CA ASP A 35 -12.92 3.66 4.53
C ASP A 35 -13.06 3.50 3.02
N PRO A 36 -14.25 3.16 2.51
CA PRO A 36 -14.49 3.00 1.08
C PRO A 36 -14.11 4.21 0.24
N ARG A 37 -14.16 5.42 0.80
CA ARG A 37 -13.79 6.65 0.07
C ARG A 37 -12.32 6.65 -0.31
N ASN A 38 -11.46 6.17 0.58
CA ASN A 38 -10.02 6.07 0.30
C ASN A 38 -9.74 4.96 -0.71
N PHE A 39 -10.45 3.84 -0.64
CA PHE A 39 -10.34 2.75 -1.62
C PHE A 39 -10.74 3.22 -3.03
N ALA A 40 -11.76 4.06 -3.13
CA ALA A 40 -12.18 4.60 -4.43
C ALA A 40 -11.08 5.46 -5.07
N VAL A 41 -10.33 6.21 -4.28
CA VAL A 41 -9.18 6.99 -4.77
C VAL A 41 -8.06 6.05 -5.24
N LEU A 42 -7.76 5.01 -4.48
CA LEU A 42 -6.77 4.00 -4.86
C LEU A 42 -7.16 3.33 -6.18
N GLN A 43 -8.43 3.02 -6.36
CA GLN A 43 -8.94 2.47 -7.62
C GLN A 43 -8.64 3.37 -8.80
N LYS A 44 -8.86 4.69 -8.67
CA LYS A 44 -8.53 5.65 -9.72
C LYS A 44 -7.05 5.60 -10.08
N ILE A 45 -6.19 5.55 -9.08
CA ILE A 45 -4.74 5.51 -9.27
C ILE A 45 -4.34 4.24 -10.03
N VAL A 46 -4.80 3.08 -9.56
CA VAL A 46 -4.44 1.80 -10.19
C VAL A 46 -5.00 1.72 -11.60
N ASN A 47 -6.22 2.17 -11.84
CA ASN A 47 -6.81 2.18 -13.18
C ASN A 47 -6.00 3.02 -14.17
N LYS A 48 -5.39 4.11 -13.70
CA LYS A 48 -4.59 5.00 -14.56
C LYS A 48 -3.16 4.54 -14.76
N THR A 49 -2.60 3.78 -13.83
CA THR A 49 -1.17 3.43 -13.83
C THR A 49 -0.90 1.96 -14.12
N GLY A 50 -1.85 1.09 -13.83
CA GLY A 50 -1.64 -0.35 -13.90
C GLY A 50 -0.72 -0.89 -12.80
N ALA A 51 -0.48 -0.11 -11.75
CA ALA A 51 0.44 -0.50 -10.69
C ALA A 51 -0.09 -1.68 -9.87
N VAL A 52 0.84 -2.48 -9.37
CA VAL A 52 0.55 -3.53 -8.39
C VAL A 52 0.69 -2.98 -6.98
N LEU A 53 -0.02 -3.58 -6.04
CA LEU A 53 -0.05 -3.15 -4.65
C LEU A 53 0.78 -4.10 -3.79
N VAL A 54 1.79 -3.57 -3.12
CA VAL A 54 2.64 -4.31 -2.20
C VAL A 54 2.43 -3.74 -0.80
N LEU A 55 1.93 -4.56 0.11
CA LEU A 55 1.56 -4.13 1.46
C LEU A 55 2.79 -3.93 2.33
N ILE A 56 2.90 -2.76 2.97
CA ILE A 56 3.99 -2.44 3.91
C ILE A 56 3.49 -2.22 5.34
N SER A 57 2.20 -2.13 5.53
CA SER A 57 1.56 -1.90 6.82
C SER A 57 1.83 -3.04 7.81
N SER A 58 1.82 -2.72 9.11
CA SER A 58 1.90 -3.73 10.16
C SER A 58 0.72 -4.72 10.15
N TRP A 59 -0.34 -4.43 9.41
CA TRP A 59 -1.43 -5.40 9.21
C TRP A 59 -0.93 -6.69 8.56
N LYS A 60 0.22 -6.66 7.84
CA LYS A 60 0.83 -7.86 7.27
C LYS A 60 1.45 -8.79 8.31
N ASP A 61 1.74 -8.30 9.50
CA ASP A 61 2.40 -9.08 10.55
C ASP A 61 1.54 -10.28 10.97
N ASP A 62 0.22 -10.10 10.93
CA ASP A 62 -0.75 -11.16 11.22
C ASP A 62 -1.44 -11.63 9.94
N TRP A 63 -0.68 -11.73 8.84
CA TRP A 63 -1.25 -12.05 7.52
C TRP A 63 -1.81 -13.46 7.44
N LEU A 64 -1.16 -14.39 8.16
CA LEU A 64 -1.65 -15.75 8.33
C LEU A 64 -1.80 -16.04 9.82
N ASN A 65 -2.76 -16.90 10.17
CA ASN A 65 -2.88 -17.45 11.50
C ASN A 65 -1.74 -18.45 11.76
N GLU A 66 -1.52 -18.83 13.03
CA GLU A 66 -0.48 -19.79 13.40
C GLU A 66 -0.60 -21.14 12.68
N ASP A 67 -1.83 -21.53 12.34
CA ASP A 67 -2.11 -22.77 11.61
C ASP A 67 -1.98 -22.64 10.09
N GLY A 68 -1.55 -21.46 9.58
CA GLY A 68 -1.38 -21.19 8.17
C GLY A 68 -2.65 -20.78 7.43
N THR A 69 -3.79 -20.69 8.12
CA THR A 69 -5.03 -20.21 7.50
C THR A 69 -5.03 -18.69 7.38
N VAL A 70 -5.90 -18.17 6.50
CA VAL A 70 -6.02 -16.72 6.25
C VAL A 70 -6.49 -16.00 7.51
N SER A 71 -5.77 -14.96 7.91
CA SER A 71 -6.11 -14.16 9.07
C SER A 71 -7.30 -13.24 8.79
N ARG A 72 -7.93 -12.73 9.87
CA ARG A 72 -8.98 -11.72 9.75
C ARG A 72 -8.46 -10.46 9.05
N SER A 73 -7.26 -10.01 9.36
CA SER A 73 -6.66 -8.82 8.73
C SER A 73 -6.53 -8.99 7.22
N GLN A 74 -6.03 -10.13 6.77
CA GLN A 74 -5.93 -10.43 5.34
C GLN A 74 -7.30 -10.46 4.68
N GLU A 75 -8.26 -11.14 5.31
CA GLU A 75 -9.62 -11.26 4.79
C GLU A 75 -10.27 -9.88 4.62
N MET A 76 -10.17 -9.02 5.63
CA MET A 76 -10.74 -7.67 5.61
C MET A 76 -10.18 -6.83 4.46
N ILE A 77 -8.85 -6.76 4.37
CA ILE A 77 -8.18 -5.94 3.36
C ILE A 77 -8.50 -6.44 1.96
N ARG A 78 -8.38 -7.73 1.72
CA ARG A 78 -8.62 -8.30 0.40
C ARG A 78 -10.09 -8.22 0.00
N TYR A 79 -11.00 -8.46 0.94
CA TYR A 79 -12.43 -8.30 0.66
C TYR A 79 -12.74 -6.89 0.20
N GLN A 80 -12.26 -5.88 0.94
CA GLN A 80 -12.54 -4.49 0.60
C GLN A 80 -11.88 -4.09 -0.74
N LEU A 81 -10.65 -4.48 -0.96
CA LEU A 81 -9.97 -4.22 -2.25
C LEU A 81 -10.71 -4.85 -3.41
N ASN A 82 -11.18 -6.09 -3.24
CA ASN A 82 -11.89 -6.82 -4.30
C ASN A 82 -13.20 -6.13 -4.69
N GLN A 83 -13.85 -5.42 -3.77
CA GLN A 83 -15.04 -4.62 -4.08
C GLN A 83 -14.73 -3.51 -5.10
N PHE A 84 -13.48 -3.07 -5.18
CA PHE A 84 -13.01 -2.05 -6.10
C PHE A 84 -12.21 -2.62 -7.28
N GLY A 85 -12.25 -3.94 -7.45
CA GLY A 85 -11.50 -4.62 -8.52
C GLY A 85 -10.01 -4.66 -8.29
N LEU A 86 -9.55 -4.53 -7.06
CA LEU A 86 -8.15 -4.50 -6.66
C LEU A 86 -7.82 -5.72 -5.80
N ASP A 87 -6.53 -6.03 -5.68
CA ASP A 87 -6.03 -7.02 -4.72
C ASP A 87 -4.59 -6.71 -4.36
N ILE A 88 -4.12 -7.32 -3.28
CA ILE A 88 -2.72 -7.26 -2.87
C ILE A 88 -1.92 -8.25 -3.73
N TYR A 89 -0.85 -7.74 -4.35
CA TYR A 89 0.07 -8.55 -5.14
C TYR A 89 1.08 -9.29 -4.25
N ASP A 90 1.62 -8.58 -3.24
CA ASP A 90 2.63 -9.12 -2.34
C ASP A 90 2.72 -8.23 -1.09
N HIS A 91 3.56 -8.61 -0.16
CA HIS A 91 3.88 -7.78 1.01
C HIS A 91 5.38 -7.82 1.27
N THR A 92 5.90 -6.78 1.92
CA THR A 92 7.30 -6.74 2.34
C THR A 92 7.50 -7.54 3.61
N ALA A 93 8.75 -7.91 3.87
CA ALA A 93 9.18 -8.51 5.13
C ALA A 93 10.17 -7.55 5.78
N ASP A 94 9.86 -7.07 6.98
CA ASP A 94 10.71 -6.15 7.71
C ASP A 94 10.63 -6.43 9.20
N MET A 95 11.67 -6.02 9.90
CA MET A 95 11.66 -5.97 11.36
C MET A 95 11.02 -4.66 11.80
N THR A 96 10.48 -4.62 12.99
CA THR A 96 9.87 -3.43 13.59
C THR A 96 10.76 -2.19 13.40
N TYR A 97 10.21 -1.09 12.90
CA TYR A 97 10.85 0.19 12.64
C TYR A 97 11.74 0.27 11.39
N ASN A 98 11.97 -0.84 10.68
CA ASN A 98 12.81 -0.85 9.49
C ASN A 98 11.97 -1.06 8.22
N ARG A 99 10.86 -0.32 8.14
CA ARG A 99 9.93 -0.44 7.00
C ARG A 99 10.60 -0.14 5.67
N GLY A 100 11.50 0.86 5.65
CA GLY A 100 12.25 1.20 4.45
C GLY A 100 13.18 0.09 3.99
N GLU A 101 13.83 -0.60 4.91
CA GLU A 101 14.67 -1.74 4.59
C GLU A 101 13.85 -2.85 3.92
N GLY A 102 12.63 -3.10 4.41
CA GLY A 102 11.72 -4.06 3.79
C GLY A 102 11.39 -3.70 2.35
N ILE A 103 11.16 -2.41 2.07
CA ILE A 103 10.91 -1.92 0.71
C ILE A 103 12.12 -2.15 -0.19
N ILE A 104 13.31 -1.76 0.24
CA ILE A 104 14.54 -1.91 -0.55
C ILE A 104 14.85 -3.40 -0.81
N ASN A 105 14.69 -4.24 0.20
CA ASN A 105 14.90 -5.68 0.05
C ASN A 105 13.93 -6.29 -0.98
N TRP A 106 12.68 -5.86 -0.97
CA TRP A 106 11.70 -6.30 -1.94
C TRP A 106 12.11 -5.87 -3.36
N LEU A 107 12.56 -4.62 -3.52
CA LEU A 107 13.00 -4.10 -4.81
C LEU A 107 14.25 -4.80 -5.34
N ASN A 108 15.10 -5.32 -4.46
CA ASN A 108 16.32 -6.04 -4.87
C ASN A 108 16.03 -7.38 -5.54
N VAL A 109 14.86 -7.96 -5.31
CA VAL A 109 14.50 -9.27 -5.86
C VAL A 109 13.32 -9.22 -6.85
N HIS A 110 12.83 -8.04 -7.16
CA HIS A 110 11.72 -7.83 -8.09
C HIS A 110 12.07 -6.73 -9.09
N ALA A 111 11.66 -6.90 -10.34
CA ALA A 111 11.88 -5.91 -11.39
C ALA A 111 10.79 -4.84 -11.35
N ALA A 112 11.10 -3.69 -10.78
CA ALA A 112 10.20 -2.54 -10.75
C ALA A 112 10.64 -1.49 -11.77
N GLU A 113 9.75 -1.14 -12.68
CA GLU A 113 9.95 -0.06 -13.66
C GLU A 113 9.94 1.29 -12.95
N SER A 114 8.99 1.47 -12.05
CA SER A 114 8.83 2.65 -11.22
C SER A 114 8.10 2.25 -9.93
N TRP A 115 8.22 3.08 -8.91
CA TRP A 115 7.58 2.80 -7.64
C TRP A 115 7.36 4.06 -6.83
N CYS A 116 6.41 4.00 -5.93
CA CYS A 116 6.18 5.02 -4.92
C CYS A 116 5.67 4.37 -3.63
N VAL A 117 5.62 5.15 -2.58
CA VAL A 117 5.16 4.73 -1.26
C VAL A 117 3.97 5.59 -0.86
N LEU A 118 2.88 4.97 -0.43
CA LEU A 118 1.74 5.64 0.19
C LEU A 118 1.78 5.34 1.69
N ASP A 119 2.08 6.35 2.48
CA ASP A 119 2.21 6.22 3.93
C ASP A 119 1.87 7.57 4.56
N ASP A 120 1.30 7.56 5.75
CA ASP A 120 1.05 8.78 6.54
C ASP A 120 2.21 9.15 7.45
N GLU A 121 3.21 8.27 7.58
CA GLU A 121 4.39 8.47 8.39
C GLU A 121 5.67 8.42 7.56
N ILE A 122 6.68 9.17 8.03
CA ILE A 122 8.06 9.04 7.56
C ILE A 122 8.78 8.15 8.56
N PHE A 123 9.00 6.88 8.18
CA PHE A 123 9.72 5.96 9.05
C PHE A 123 11.19 6.35 9.19
N PRO A 124 11.84 5.98 10.32
CA PRO A 124 13.20 6.45 10.62
C PRO A 124 14.24 6.18 9.53
N ASP A 125 14.08 5.09 8.77
CA ASP A 125 15.04 4.73 7.72
C ASP A 125 14.67 5.28 6.34
N TYR A 126 13.52 5.95 6.18
CA TYR A 126 13.09 6.47 4.87
C TYR A 126 14.04 7.53 4.32
N GLU A 127 14.51 8.44 5.16
CA GLU A 127 15.41 9.50 4.73
C GLU A 127 16.77 8.92 4.33
N GLN A 128 17.34 8.09 5.19
CA GLN A 128 18.65 7.49 4.96
C GLN A 128 18.68 6.62 3.69
N LEU A 129 17.59 5.91 3.41
CA LEU A 129 17.47 5.05 2.24
C LEU A 129 16.92 5.76 1.01
N GLN A 130 16.75 7.08 1.08
CA GLN A 130 16.25 7.93 -0.01
C GLN A 130 14.84 7.56 -0.47
N ILE A 131 14.04 7.01 0.43
CA ILE A 131 12.64 6.63 0.16
C ILE A 131 11.73 7.86 0.19
N VAL A 132 12.10 8.90 0.93
CA VAL A 132 11.29 10.13 1.04
C VAL A 132 10.97 10.72 -0.34
N GLU A 133 11.89 10.64 -1.30
CA GLU A 133 11.66 11.12 -2.66
C GLU A 133 10.55 10.37 -3.38
N LYS A 134 10.27 9.14 -2.97
CA LYS A 134 9.25 8.27 -3.54
C LYS A 134 7.97 8.27 -2.72
N LEU A 135 7.97 8.97 -1.59
CA LEU A 135 6.84 8.99 -0.66
C LEU A 135 5.80 10.00 -1.10
N VAL A 136 4.57 9.56 -1.23
CA VAL A 136 3.39 10.42 -1.26
C VAL A 136 2.77 10.32 0.13
N LYS A 137 3.04 11.33 0.94
CA LYS A 137 2.62 11.34 2.34
C LYS A 137 1.15 11.72 2.43
N THR A 138 0.36 10.82 2.99
CA THR A 138 -1.05 11.10 3.31
C THR A 138 -1.15 11.71 4.71
N SER A 139 -2.35 12.11 5.08
CA SER A 139 -2.66 12.63 6.40
C SER A 139 -3.57 11.65 7.13
N TYR A 140 -3.26 11.39 8.39
CA TYR A 140 -4.17 10.60 9.24
C TYR A 140 -5.57 11.25 9.34
N MET A 141 -5.66 12.56 9.13
CA MET A 141 -6.96 13.25 9.16
C MET A 141 -7.85 12.90 7.98
N ASP A 142 -7.28 12.69 6.79
CA ASP A 142 -8.04 12.51 5.56
C ASP A 142 -7.78 11.20 4.84
N GLY A 143 -6.66 10.53 5.12
CA GLY A 143 -6.23 9.36 4.37
C GLY A 143 -5.86 9.72 2.94
N LEU A 144 -6.00 8.76 2.04
CA LEU A 144 -5.72 8.95 0.61
C LEU A 144 -6.86 9.74 -0.03
N THR A 145 -6.53 10.90 -0.60
CA THR A 145 -7.49 11.81 -1.22
C THR A 145 -7.20 12.01 -2.70
N ASP A 146 -8.15 12.62 -3.42
CA ASP A 146 -7.98 12.96 -4.82
C ASP A 146 -6.77 13.88 -5.07
N ASP A 147 -6.40 14.69 -4.08
CA ASP A 147 -5.23 15.57 -4.17
C ASP A 147 -3.92 14.79 -4.34
N CYS A 148 -3.88 13.54 -3.89
CA CYS A 148 -2.70 12.68 -4.01
C CYS A 148 -2.55 12.03 -5.39
N VAL A 149 -3.62 11.96 -6.17
CA VAL A 149 -3.66 11.17 -7.42
C VAL A 149 -2.58 11.62 -8.40
N ASN A 150 -2.50 12.93 -8.66
CA ASN A 150 -1.53 13.44 -9.63
C ASN A 150 -0.09 13.21 -9.18
N GLU A 151 0.20 13.35 -7.91
CA GLU A 151 1.54 13.11 -7.37
C GLU A 151 1.95 11.64 -7.54
N VAL A 152 1.04 10.71 -7.25
CA VAL A 152 1.30 9.27 -7.45
C VAL A 152 1.56 8.99 -8.92
N ILE A 153 0.72 9.52 -9.81
CA ILE A 153 0.86 9.31 -11.25
C ILE A 153 2.20 9.84 -11.74
N LEU A 154 2.63 11.02 -11.29
CA LEU A 154 3.94 11.58 -11.68
C LEU A 154 5.09 10.68 -11.24
N LYS A 155 5.03 10.11 -10.05
CA LYS A 155 6.09 9.23 -9.55
C LYS A 155 6.14 7.90 -10.31
N LEU A 156 4.99 7.41 -10.80
CA LEU A 156 4.92 6.13 -11.50
C LEU A 156 5.07 6.25 -13.02
N MET A 157 4.60 7.34 -13.61
CA MET A 157 4.52 7.52 -15.07
C MET A 157 5.50 8.55 -15.62
N GLY A 158 6.01 9.39 -14.74
CA GLY A 158 7.04 10.37 -15.10
C GLY A 158 8.41 9.71 -15.16
#